data_1edc6fee1f8b9813ed899544c4f1b5af
#
_entry.id   1edc6fee1f8b9813ed899544c4f1b5af
#
_cell.length_a   1.000
_cell.length_b   1.000
_cell.length_c   1.000
_cell.angle_alpha   90.00
_cell.angle_beta   90.00
_cell.angle_gamma   90.00
#
_symmetry.space_group_name_H-M   'P 1'
#
loop_
_entity.id
_entity.type
_entity.pdbx_description
1 polymer ?
#
loop_
_entity_poly.entity_id
_entity_poly.type
_entity_poly.pdbx_seq_one_letter_code
_entity_poly.pdbx_strand_id
1 'polypeptide(L)'
;MIGMNRRRGILAALLLSLATAAGAMSDGDALDLPAGEDFGAGITLSETSDLGEVLSDPAKYAETPVLLRGRISDVCQKKGCWLVLADGAHQVRIRFADYDFFVPKDCQGKQAYAEGRVETETLSERDARHYAAESIGGDPSAIRGPQEVVSFTATGVRIVSEH
;
A
#
# COMPACT_ATOMS: atom_id res chain seq x y z
N MET A 1 -1.56 -42.45 84.31
CA MET A 1 -1.87 -43.48 83.30
C MET A 1 -2.42 -42.76 82.11
N ILE A 2 -1.61 -42.49 81.18
CA ILE A 2 -1.32 -43.11 79.89
C ILE A 2 -2.42 -42.78 78.87
N GLY A 3 -2.10 -42.09 77.87
CA GLY A 3 -2.93 -41.94 76.65
C GLY A 3 -2.34 -40.93 75.64
N MET A 4 -1.24 -41.31 75.09
CA MET A 4 -0.56 -40.55 74.04
C MET A 4 -1.26 -40.82 72.71
N ASN A 5 -1.88 -39.80 72.09
CA ASN A 5 -2.46 -39.93 70.76
C ASN A 5 -1.79 -38.94 69.81
N ARG A 6 -0.90 -39.50 69.02
CA ARG A 6 -0.25 -38.85 67.89
C ARG A 6 -1.26 -38.61 66.76
N ARG A 7 -1.60 -37.38 66.51
CA ARG A 7 -2.28 -37.02 65.24
C ARG A 7 -1.25 -36.54 64.22
N ARG A 8 -1.04 -37.40 63.25
CA ARG A 8 -0.25 -37.10 62.06
C ARG A 8 -1.02 -36.03 61.21
N GLY A 9 -0.46 -34.84 61.16
CA GLY A 9 -0.91 -33.81 60.23
C GLY A 9 -0.43 -34.13 58.83
N ILE A 10 -1.37 -34.27 57.90
CA ILE A 10 -1.08 -34.39 56.49
C ILE A 10 -1.01 -32.96 55.93
N LEU A 11 0.18 -32.50 55.59
CA LEU A 11 0.35 -31.26 54.81
C LEU A 11 -0.08 -31.55 53.37
N ALA A 12 -1.24 -31.04 52.97
CA ALA A 12 -1.62 -30.97 51.57
C ALA A 12 -0.92 -29.80 50.92
N ALA A 13 0.11 -30.08 50.11
CA ALA A 13 0.74 -29.09 49.26
C ALA A 13 -0.18 -28.75 48.10
N LEU A 14 -0.75 -27.56 48.12
CA LEU A 14 -1.55 -27.00 47.02
C LEU A 14 -0.61 -26.51 45.94
N LEU A 15 -0.39 -27.30 44.90
CA LEU A 15 0.34 -26.86 43.69
C LEU A 15 -0.56 -25.93 42.89
N LEU A 16 -0.30 -24.63 43.01
CA LEU A 16 -0.91 -23.59 42.17
C LEU A 16 -0.25 -23.62 40.78
N SER A 17 -0.87 -24.33 39.84
CA SER A 17 -0.45 -24.32 38.43
C SER A 17 -0.78 -22.96 37.80
N LEU A 18 0.25 -22.15 37.58
CA LEU A 18 0.18 -20.91 36.80
C LEU A 18 0.03 -21.28 35.33
N ALA A 19 -1.20 -21.29 34.84
CA ALA A 19 -1.47 -21.38 33.40
C ALA A 19 -1.06 -20.05 32.75
N THR A 20 0.11 -20.01 32.12
CA THR A 20 0.49 -18.94 31.20
C THR A 20 -0.39 -19.05 29.96
N ALA A 21 -1.43 -18.23 29.90
CA ALA A 21 -2.15 -17.99 28.65
C ALA A 21 -1.19 -17.27 27.71
N ALA A 22 -0.53 -18.01 26.81
CA ALA A 22 0.08 -17.44 25.63
C ALA A 22 -1.06 -16.85 24.80
N GLY A 23 -1.21 -15.52 24.88
CA GLY A 23 -2.09 -14.78 23.96
C GLY A 23 -1.61 -15.06 22.55
N ALA A 24 -2.39 -15.79 21.78
CA ALA A 24 -2.24 -15.83 20.35
C ALA A 24 -2.38 -14.38 19.87
N MET A 25 -1.27 -13.76 19.44
CA MET A 25 -1.33 -12.59 18.60
C MET A 25 -2.10 -13.04 17.35
N SER A 26 -3.31 -12.51 17.17
CA SER A 26 -4.00 -12.60 15.90
C SER A 26 -3.04 -11.98 14.87
N ASP A 27 -2.53 -12.81 13.97
CA ASP A 27 -2.02 -12.33 12.70
C ASP A 27 -3.17 -11.49 12.11
N GLY A 28 -2.98 -10.16 12.10
CA GLY A 28 -3.93 -9.27 11.44
C GLY A 28 -4.10 -9.82 10.03
N ASP A 29 -5.36 -9.92 9.60
CA ASP A 29 -5.75 -10.41 8.28
C ASP A 29 -4.87 -9.70 7.22
N ALA A 30 -3.75 -10.32 6.86
CA ALA A 30 -2.91 -9.82 5.78
C ALA A 30 -3.77 -9.90 4.52
N LEU A 31 -3.91 -8.78 3.81
CA LEU A 31 -4.61 -8.78 2.53
C LEU A 31 -4.02 -9.89 1.65
N ASP A 32 -4.84 -10.87 1.30
CA ASP A 32 -4.44 -11.93 0.38
C ASP A 32 -4.35 -11.34 -1.03
N LEU A 33 -3.22 -10.70 -1.29
CA LEU A 33 -2.96 -10.08 -2.58
C LEU A 33 -2.80 -11.16 -3.65
N PRO A 34 -3.38 -10.97 -4.84
CA PRO A 34 -3.15 -11.87 -5.96
C PRO A 34 -1.66 -12.05 -6.23
N ALA A 35 -1.29 -13.22 -6.78
CA ALA A 35 0.08 -13.48 -7.19
C ALA A 35 0.58 -12.39 -8.14
N GLY A 36 1.80 -11.92 -7.93
CA GLY A 36 2.35 -10.78 -8.67
C GLY A 36 3.81 -10.54 -8.36
N GLU A 37 4.37 -9.55 -8.99
CA GLU A 37 5.73 -9.09 -8.78
C GLU A 37 5.74 -7.81 -7.95
N ASP A 38 6.57 -7.77 -6.92
CA ASP A 38 6.74 -6.62 -6.04
C ASP A 38 7.91 -5.74 -6.50
N PHE A 39 7.69 -4.43 -6.45
CA PHE A 39 8.66 -3.39 -6.75
C PHE A 39 8.77 -2.42 -5.56
N GLY A 40 9.96 -1.94 -5.28
CA GLY A 40 10.22 -1.10 -4.11
C GLY A 40 10.15 -1.89 -2.79
N ALA A 41 9.55 -1.31 -1.76
CA ALA A 41 9.46 -1.92 -0.43
C ALA A 41 8.40 -3.05 -0.33
N GLY A 42 7.65 -3.32 -1.40
CA GLY A 42 6.50 -4.24 -1.37
C GLY A 42 5.27 -3.61 -0.72
N ILE A 43 4.27 -4.44 -0.42
CA ILE A 43 2.99 -4.02 0.17
C ILE A 43 2.92 -4.52 1.61
N THR A 44 2.60 -3.63 2.55
CA THR A 44 2.50 -3.91 3.98
C THR A 44 1.10 -3.66 4.54
N LEU A 45 0.31 -2.81 3.89
CA LEU A 45 -1.07 -2.53 4.29
C LEU A 45 -2.01 -3.66 3.92
N SER A 46 -2.98 -3.94 4.79
CA SER A 46 -3.95 -5.03 4.67
C SER A 46 -5.31 -4.61 4.08
N GLU A 47 -5.54 -3.30 3.88
CA GLU A 47 -6.81 -2.77 3.38
C GLU A 47 -6.58 -1.80 2.24
N THR A 48 -7.38 -1.90 1.18
CA THR A 48 -7.36 -0.95 0.07
C THR A 48 -8.29 0.23 0.34
N SER A 49 -7.85 1.43 -0.05
CA SER A 49 -8.69 2.62 -0.10
C SER A 49 -9.32 2.77 -1.50
N ASP A 50 -10.57 3.25 -1.53
CA ASP A 50 -11.24 3.57 -2.80
C ASP A 50 -10.55 4.75 -3.49
N LEU A 51 -10.18 4.60 -4.76
CA LEU A 51 -9.46 5.62 -5.51
C LEU A 51 -10.29 6.90 -5.68
N GLY A 52 -11.61 6.76 -5.92
CA GLY A 52 -12.50 7.91 -6.07
C GLY A 52 -12.64 8.70 -4.77
N GLU A 53 -12.74 8.03 -3.62
CA GLU A 53 -12.78 8.70 -2.31
C GLU A 53 -11.48 9.45 -2.02
N VAL A 54 -10.32 8.81 -2.27
CA VAL A 54 -9.00 9.44 -2.06
C VAL A 54 -8.83 10.67 -2.94
N LEU A 55 -9.27 10.63 -4.19
CA LEU A 55 -9.17 11.77 -5.11
C LEU A 55 -10.18 12.90 -4.79
N SER A 56 -11.33 12.57 -4.20
CA SER A 56 -12.34 13.58 -3.85
C SER A 56 -11.96 14.38 -2.60
N ASP A 57 -11.23 13.79 -1.68
CA ASP A 57 -10.75 14.46 -0.44
C ASP A 57 -9.32 14.01 -0.10
N PRO A 58 -8.31 14.42 -0.91
CA PRO A 58 -6.93 14.01 -0.70
C PRO A 58 -6.37 14.47 0.65
N ALA A 59 -6.88 15.56 1.23
CA ALA A 59 -6.43 16.08 2.51
C ALA A 59 -6.72 15.10 3.66
N LYS A 60 -7.81 14.35 3.59
CA LYS A 60 -8.15 13.31 4.57
C LYS A 60 -7.09 12.20 4.66
N TYR A 61 -6.38 11.95 3.57
CA TYR A 61 -5.42 10.86 3.43
C TYR A 61 -3.95 11.30 3.43
N ALA A 62 -3.68 12.61 3.51
CA ALA A 62 -2.32 13.16 3.37
C ALA A 62 -1.34 12.69 4.46
N GLU A 63 -1.85 12.48 5.69
CA GLU A 63 -1.00 12.17 6.85
C GLU A 63 -0.68 10.67 7.00
N THR A 64 -1.42 9.79 6.35
CA THR A 64 -1.27 8.33 6.51
C THR A 64 -1.02 7.64 5.17
N PRO A 65 -0.19 6.59 5.14
CA PRO A 65 -0.08 5.76 3.94
C PRO A 65 -1.41 5.10 3.62
N VAL A 66 -1.72 4.94 2.34
CA VAL A 66 -2.87 4.21 1.84
C VAL A 66 -2.45 3.19 0.79
N LEU A 67 -3.24 2.15 0.63
CA LEU A 67 -3.08 1.15 -0.43
C LEU A 67 -4.15 1.37 -1.49
N LEU A 68 -3.73 1.73 -2.68
CA LEU A 68 -4.59 1.88 -3.84
C LEU A 68 -4.57 0.61 -4.70
N ARG A 69 -5.72 0.29 -5.29
CA ARG A 69 -5.86 -0.77 -6.30
C ARG A 69 -6.41 -0.17 -7.58
N GLY A 70 -5.92 -0.64 -8.71
CA GLY A 70 -6.43 -0.20 -10.00
C GLY A 70 -5.79 -0.94 -11.16
N ARG A 71 -6.17 -0.56 -12.37
CA ARG A 71 -5.53 -1.02 -13.60
C ARG A 71 -4.51 0.01 -14.07
N ILE A 72 -3.37 -0.42 -14.50
CA ILE A 72 -2.34 0.48 -15.07
C ILE A 72 -2.86 0.99 -16.42
N SER A 73 -3.21 2.27 -16.48
CA SER A 73 -3.69 2.92 -17.72
C SER A 73 -2.56 3.54 -18.53
N ASP A 74 -1.45 3.90 -17.87
CA ASP A 74 -0.27 4.47 -18.51
C ASP A 74 1.00 4.18 -17.70
N VAL A 75 2.16 4.22 -18.35
CA VAL A 75 3.46 3.99 -17.72
C VAL A 75 4.55 4.77 -18.46
N CYS A 76 5.52 5.28 -17.72
CA CYS A 76 6.67 5.99 -18.29
C CYS A 76 7.41 5.13 -19.33
N GLN A 77 7.31 5.48 -20.61
CA GLN A 77 7.93 4.74 -21.71
C GLN A 77 9.44 4.91 -21.78
N LYS A 78 9.98 5.89 -21.08
CA LYS A 78 11.42 6.13 -21.02
C LYS A 78 12.13 5.15 -20.08
N LYS A 79 11.64 5.02 -18.82
CA LYS A 79 12.30 4.23 -17.78
C LYS A 79 11.36 3.39 -16.92
N GLY A 80 10.03 3.56 -16.99
CA GLY A 80 9.11 2.97 -16.02
C GLY A 80 9.21 3.61 -14.64
N CYS A 81 9.50 4.92 -14.57
CA CYS A 81 9.72 5.65 -13.31
C CYS A 81 8.45 6.25 -12.69
N TRP A 82 7.32 6.09 -13.33
CA TRP A 82 5.98 6.40 -12.86
C TRP A 82 4.97 5.56 -13.63
N LEU A 83 3.78 5.41 -13.08
CA LEU A 83 2.62 4.81 -13.76
C LEU A 83 1.35 5.60 -13.43
N VAL A 84 0.26 5.32 -14.13
CA VAL A 84 -1.08 5.81 -13.81
C VAL A 84 -1.96 4.64 -13.45
N LEU A 85 -2.53 4.67 -12.24
CA LEU A 85 -3.60 3.76 -11.83
C LEU A 85 -4.96 4.34 -12.19
N ALA A 86 -5.84 3.51 -12.75
CA ALA A 86 -7.21 3.83 -13.07
C ALA A 86 -8.17 2.84 -12.41
N ASP A 87 -9.28 3.37 -11.88
CA ASP A 87 -10.44 2.60 -11.46
C ASP A 87 -11.71 3.34 -11.89
N GLY A 88 -12.45 2.73 -12.81
CA GLY A 88 -13.58 3.38 -13.46
C GLY A 88 -13.16 4.67 -14.18
N ALA A 89 -13.76 5.78 -13.77
CA ALA A 89 -13.47 7.11 -14.32
C ALA A 89 -12.34 7.85 -13.59
N HIS A 90 -11.81 7.28 -12.50
CA HIS A 90 -10.80 7.90 -11.66
C HIS A 90 -9.40 7.45 -12.07
N GLN A 91 -8.46 8.38 -12.05
CA GLN A 91 -7.05 8.11 -12.37
C GLN A 91 -6.13 8.92 -11.47
N VAL A 92 -5.02 8.31 -11.06
CA VAL A 92 -3.98 8.99 -10.31
C VAL A 92 -2.60 8.61 -10.85
N ARG A 93 -1.72 9.59 -10.96
CA ARG A 93 -0.31 9.34 -11.27
C ARG A 93 0.40 8.86 -10.01
N ILE A 94 1.06 7.72 -10.15
CA ILE A 94 1.90 7.11 -9.13
C ILE A 94 3.36 7.41 -9.48
N ARG A 95 4.02 8.22 -8.65
CA ARG A 95 5.47 8.39 -8.68
C ARG A 95 6.11 7.43 -7.68
N PHE A 96 7.34 7.05 -7.90
CA PHE A 96 8.06 6.18 -6.98
C PHE A 96 8.96 7.01 -6.06
N ALA A 97 8.89 6.70 -4.76
CA ALA A 97 9.67 7.41 -3.74
C ALA A 97 11.16 7.36 -4.10
N ASP A 98 11.81 8.50 -4.02
CA ASP A 98 13.24 8.69 -4.25
C ASP A 98 13.77 8.16 -5.60
N TYR A 99 12.89 7.76 -6.53
CA TYR A 99 13.20 7.06 -7.78
C TYR A 99 14.03 5.77 -7.57
N ASP A 100 13.80 5.09 -6.43
CA ASP A 100 14.59 3.92 -6.02
C ASP A 100 14.25 2.65 -6.80
N PHE A 101 13.11 2.63 -7.49
CA PHE A 101 12.71 1.48 -8.30
C PHE A 101 12.00 1.88 -9.58
N PHE A 102 11.87 0.93 -10.49
CA PHE A 102 11.21 1.08 -11.78
C PHE A 102 10.32 -0.12 -12.05
N VAL A 103 9.26 0.09 -12.83
CA VAL A 103 8.37 -0.99 -13.27
C VAL A 103 8.58 -1.31 -14.75
N PRO A 104 8.21 -2.51 -15.21
CA PRO A 104 8.25 -2.86 -16.63
C PRO A 104 7.41 -1.88 -17.47
N LYS A 105 7.93 -1.45 -18.62
CA LYS A 105 7.23 -0.50 -19.52
C LYS A 105 6.04 -1.13 -20.26
N ASP A 106 5.94 -2.44 -20.27
CA ASP A 106 4.89 -3.25 -20.87
C ASP A 106 3.82 -3.69 -19.87
N CYS A 107 3.77 -3.05 -18.69
CA CYS A 107 2.78 -3.38 -17.64
C CYS A 107 1.42 -2.71 -17.84
N GLN A 108 1.23 -1.89 -18.88
CA GLN A 108 -0.06 -1.28 -19.18
C GLN A 108 -1.16 -2.36 -19.32
N GLY A 109 -2.35 -2.07 -18.77
CA GLY A 109 -3.48 -2.98 -18.78
C GLY A 109 -3.52 -3.95 -17.59
N LYS A 110 -2.38 -4.20 -16.93
CA LYS A 110 -2.33 -5.10 -15.78
C LYS A 110 -2.97 -4.47 -14.54
N GLN A 111 -3.49 -5.30 -13.64
CA GLN A 111 -3.92 -4.87 -12.32
C GLN A 111 -2.70 -4.61 -11.44
N ALA A 112 -2.77 -3.58 -10.63
CA ALA A 112 -1.70 -3.28 -9.68
C ALA A 112 -2.26 -2.75 -8.35
N TYR A 113 -1.41 -2.86 -7.33
CA TYR A 113 -1.58 -2.27 -6.01
C TYR A 113 -0.41 -1.33 -5.77
N ALA A 114 -0.68 -0.15 -5.21
CA ALA A 114 0.35 0.82 -4.86
C ALA A 114 0.15 1.29 -3.43
N GLU A 115 1.17 1.10 -2.60
CA GLU A 115 1.21 1.60 -1.22
C GLU A 115 2.06 2.85 -1.16
N GLY A 116 1.53 3.90 -0.51
CA GLY A 116 2.24 5.17 -0.41
C GLY A 116 1.38 6.30 0.14
N ARG A 117 1.70 7.54 -0.26
CA ARG A 117 1.02 8.76 0.21
C ARG A 117 0.40 9.54 -0.94
N VAL A 118 -0.76 10.11 -0.67
CA VAL A 118 -1.43 11.04 -1.58
C VAL A 118 -0.93 12.46 -1.32
N GLU A 119 -0.74 13.22 -2.38
CA GLU A 119 -0.26 14.60 -2.36
C GLU A 119 -1.05 15.44 -3.36
N THR A 120 -1.28 16.71 -3.01
CA THR A 120 -1.79 17.70 -3.95
C THR A 120 -0.63 18.61 -4.34
N GLU A 121 -0.38 18.75 -5.63
CA GLU A 121 0.73 19.55 -6.14
C GLU A 121 0.33 20.38 -7.36
N THR A 122 1.05 21.47 -7.57
CA THR A 122 0.94 22.26 -8.80
C THR A 122 2.12 21.92 -9.72
N LEU A 123 1.85 21.19 -10.78
CA LEU A 123 2.84 20.94 -11.83
C LEU A 123 3.05 22.20 -12.65
N SER A 124 4.31 22.57 -12.91
CA SER A 124 4.61 23.59 -13.91
C SER A 124 4.15 23.11 -15.30
N GLU A 125 3.85 24.05 -16.21
CA GLU A 125 3.55 23.70 -17.62
C GLU A 125 4.64 22.83 -18.23
N ARG A 126 5.90 23.10 -17.91
CA ARG A 126 7.05 22.32 -18.39
C ARG A 126 6.99 20.87 -17.90
N ASP A 127 6.69 20.67 -16.62
CA ASP A 127 6.66 19.32 -16.03
C ASP A 127 5.42 18.54 -16.48
N ALA A 128 4.28 19.22 -16.62
CA ALA A 128 3.08 18.63 -17.19
C ALA A 128 3.30 18.20 -18.66
N ARG A 129 3.97 19.03 -19.47
CA ARG A 129 4.38 18.68 -20.84
C ARG A 129 5.37 17.53 -20.89
N HIS A 130 6.32 17.50 -19.94
CA HIS A 130 7.29 16.42 -19.85
C HIS A 130 6.59 15.08 -19.58
N TYR A 131 5.65 15.04 -18.64
CA TYR A 131 4.86 13.83 -18.39
C TYR A 131 4.03 13.42 -19.60
N ALA A 132 3.40 14.38 -20.31
CA ALA A 132 2.66 14.07 -21.52
C ALA A 132 3.57 13.48 -22.63
N ALA A 133 4.82 13.96 -22.74
CA ALA A 133 5.79 13.43 -23.72
C ALA A 133 6.26 12.00 -23.41
N GLU A 134 6.18 11.56 -22.15
CA GLU A 134 6.57 10.21 -21.70
C GLU A 134 5.38 9.24 -21.60
N SER A 135 4.15 9.75 -21.79
CA SER A 135 2.90 8.99 -21.72
C SER A 135 2.54 8.32 -23.06
N ILE A 136 1.85 7.21 -22.99
CA ILE A 136 1.32 6.53 -24.18
C ILE A 136 0.21 7.40 -24.78
N GLY A 137 0.42 7.90 -26.00
CA GLY A 137 -0.55 8.77 -26.70
C GLY A 137 -0.69 10.18 -26.09
N GLY A 138 0.23 10.58 -25.22
CA GLY A 138 0.22 11.92 -24.63
C GLY A 138 0.53 13.02 -25.66
N ASP A 139 -0.13 14.18 -25.51
CA ASP A 139 0.08 15.37 -26.36
C ASP A 139 0.61 16.55 -25.53
N PRO A 140 1.94 16.76 -25.47
CA PRO A 140 2.52 17.91 -24.77
C PRO A 140 2.03 19.25 -25.33
N SER A 141 1.62 19.30 -26.60
CA SER A 141 1.18 20.55 -27.25
C SER A 141 -0.20 21.01 -26.77
N ALA A 142 -0.98 20.13 -26.16
CA ALA A 142 -2.29 20.46 -25.58
C ALA A 142 -2.17 21.13 -24.21
N ILE A 143 -1.05 21.00 -23.51
CA ILE A 143 -0.85 21.53 -22.16
C ILE A 143 -0.62 23.05 -22.21
N ARG A 144 -1.37 23.77 -21.36
CA ARG A 144 -1.25 25.23 -21.18
C ARG A 144 -1.27 25.59 -19.70
N GLY A 145 -0.28 26.34 -19.25
CA GLY A 145 -0.16 26.83 -17.87
C GLY A 145 0.08 25.73 -16.82
N PRO A 146 0.23 26.11 -15.56
CA PRO A 146 0.35 25.18 -14.44
C PRO A 146 -0.90 24.33 -14.30
N GLN A 147 -0.74 23.08 -13.82
CA GLN A 147 -1.82 22.13 -13.57
C GLN A 147 -1.86 21.76 -12.09
N GLU A 148 -2.99 21.98 -11.42
CA GLU A 148 -3.23 21.39 -10.09
C GLU A 148 -3.61 19.93 -10.25
N VAL A 149 -2.88 19.04 -9.59
CA VAL A 149 -3.09 17.60 -9.70
C VAL A 149 -3.01 16.94 -8.32
N VAL A 150 -3.78 15.89 -8.17
CA VAL A 150 -3.56 14.92 -7.09
C VAL A 150 -2.59 13.88 -7.63
N SER A 151 -1.50 13.69 -6.93
CA SER A 151 -0.49 12.68 -7.24
C SER A 151 -0.31 11.73 -6.07
N PHE A 152 0.39 10.63 -6.31
CA PHE A 152 0.63 9.62 -5.30
C PHE A 152 2.10 9.20 -5.34
N THR A 153 2.77 9.27 -4.19
CA THR A 153 4.15 8.82 -4.04
C THR A 153 4.18 7.44 -3.42
N ALA A 154 4.44 6.42 -4.23
CA ALA A 154 4.47 5.03 -3.79
C ALA A 154 5.83 4.64 -3.22
N THR A 155 5.82 3.94 -2.10
CA THR A 155 6.96 3.23 -1.52
C THR A 155 7.05 1.80 -2.03
N GLY A 156 5.92 1.20 -2.41
CA GLY A 156 5.85 -0.14 -2.97
C GLY A 156 4.72 -0.28 -3.98
N VAL A 157 4.95 -1.13 -4.97
CA VAL A 157 3.97 -1.49 -6.01
C VAL A 157 3.99 -3.00 -6.22
N ARG A 158 2.80 -3.62 -6.28
CA ARG A 158 2.64 -5.00 -6.77
C ARG A 158 1.90 -4.99 -8.10
N ILE A 159 2.49 -5.61 -9.11
CA ILE A 159 1.85 -5.83 -10.41
C ILE A 159 1.39 -7.28 -10.46
N VAL A 160 0.08 -7.48 -10.63
CA VAL A 160 -0.55 -8.80 -10.63
C VAL A 160 -0.15 -9.57 -11.88
N SER A 161 0.25 -10.85 -11.68
CA SER A 161 0.50 -11.78 -12.80
C SER A 161 -0.81 -12.13 -13.49
N GLU A 162 -0.85 -12.07 -14.80
CA GLU A 162 -1.94 -12.62 -15.59
C GLU A 162 -1.76 -14.14 -15.68
N HIS A 163 -2.83 -14.88 -15.41
CA HIS A 163 -2.89 -16.33 -15.57
C HIS A 163 -3.37 -16.71 -16.98
#